data_4931b20f83024ca668c5151605f64e20
#
_entry.id   4931b20f83024ca668c5151605f64e20
#
_cell.length_a   1.000
_cell.length_b   1.000
_cell.length_c   1.000
_cell.angle_alpha   90.00
_cell.angle_beta   90.00
_cell.angle_gamma   90.00
#
_symmetry.space_group_name_H-M   'P 1'
#
loop_
_entity.id
_entity.type
_entity.pdbx_description
1 polymer ?
#
loop_
_entity_poly.entity_id
_entity_poly.type
_entity_poly.pdbx_seq_one_letter_code
_entity_poly.pdbx_strand_id
1 'polypeptide(L)'
;MKFSLIICTYQRPKPLLQLLQSVQEQTLYPDEILIIDGSTNEATQFILEQNHFQNVHYFLVPKEHRGLTKQRNFGIARVSKDNDVVCFLDDDTVLSADYFEQLLSTYQKYPDALGVGGYIHNETKWESIGTIYKPQIDEFCFDGWKRKDGSRFVLRKKLGLDSDCPPGFSSLYSHGRSVGFLPPSGKIYEVEQLMGGVSSFQKKVFETHQFSTYFEGYGLYEDADFCLRVAKTGKLYLNTAAKLNHYHAASGRPNQFLYGKMVVRNGWYVWRVKNPKPLWKDQWKWHAITLLLTFIRFSNTFTSNQRKAVFTEACGRIIGWWSLIFNKPKEKQ
;
A
#
# COMPACT_ATOMS: atom_id res chain seq x y z
N MET A 1 6.03 -3.48 24.49
CA MET A 1 6.58 -3.08 23.18
C MET A 1 6.10 -1.66 22.93
N LYS A 2 7.01 -0.70 22.87
CA LYS A 2 6.70 0.71 22.59
C LYS A 2 6.64 0.96 21.10
N PHE A 3 5.78 1.89 20.67
CA PHE A 3 5.65 2.15 19.24
C PHE A 3 5.35 3.62 18.91
N SER A 4 5.88 4.05 17.76
CA SER A 4 5.58 5.34 17.15
C SER A 4 4.57 5.16 16.02
N LEU A 5 3.67 6.12 15.87
CA LEU A 5 2.79 6.26 14.72
C LEU A 5 3.26 7.43 13.86
N ILE A 6 3.57 7.20 12.59
CA ILE A 6 3.87 8.23 11.59
C ILE A 6 2.67 8.40 10.67
N ILE A 7 2.17 9.63 10.56
CA ILE A 7 1.10 10.02 9.65
C ILE A 7 1.64 11.09 8.71
N CYS A 8 1.68 10.78 7.40
CA CYS A 8 2.02 11.76 6.38
C CYS A 8 0.73 12.38 5.83
N THR A 9 0.64 13.71 5.81
CA THR A 9 -0.54 14.42 5.31
C THR A 9 -0.17 15.54 4.33
N TYR A 10 -1.12 15.93 3.47
CA TYR A 10 -1.01 17.05 2.54
C TYR A 10 -2.39 17.66 2.27
N GLN A 11 -2.66 18.85 2.85
CA GLN A 11 -3.91 19.61 2.69
C GLN A 11 -5.18 18.82 3.00
N ARG A 12 -5.13 17.95 4.04
CA ARG A 12 -6.23 17.07 4.45
C ARG A 12 -6.53 17.14 5.96
N PRO A 13 -6.76 18.36 6.53
CA PRO A 13 -6.93 18.49 7.98
C PRO A 13 -8.14 17.72 8.53
N LYS A 14 -9.27 17.63 7.77
CA LYS A 14 -10.47 16.92 8.24
C LYS A 14 -10.30 15.40 8.29
N PRO A 15 -9.82 14.70 7.24
CA PRO A 15 -9.50 13.28 7.33
C PRO A 15 -8.53 12.97 8.46
N LEU A 16 -7.43 13.75 8.59
CA LEU A 16 -6.47 13.58 9.68
C LEU A 16 -7.13 13.68 11.07
N LEU A 17 -8.06 14.64 11.26
CA LEU A 17 -8.79 14.76 12.53
C LEU A 17 -9.59 13.49 12.84
N GLN A 18 -10.29 12.93 11.85
CA GLN A 18 -11.06 11.68 12.02
C GLN A 18 -10.16 10.50 12.38
N LEU A 19 -8.99 10.38 11.73
CA LEU A 19 -8.00 9.38 12.11
C LEU A 19 -7.56 9.57 13.55
N LEU A 20 -7.14 10.77 13.96
CA LEU A 20 -6.66 11.05 15.33
C LEU A 20 -7.72 10.79 16.40
N GLN A 21 -9.00 11.09 16.10
CA GLN A 21 -10.11 10.73 16.98
C GLN A 21 -10.22 9.21 17.16
N SER A 22 -10.08 8.43 16.08
CA SER A 22 -10.08 6.96 16.19
C SER A 22 -8.83 6.39 16.87
N VAL A 23 -7.70 7.09 16.79
CA VAL A 23 -6.49 6.76 17.55
C VAL A 23 -6.71 7.01 19.04
N GLN A 24 -7.43 8.07 19.41
CA GLN A 24 -7.74 8.40 20.80
C GLN A 24 -8.60 7.33 21.50
N GLU A 25 -9.41 6.59 20.71
CA GLU A 25 -10.28 5.52 21.20
C GLU A 25 -9.60 4.14 21.26
N GLN A 26 -8.29 4.05 21.00
CA GLN A 26 -7.60 2.77 20.98
C GLN A 26 -7.39 2.18 22.36
N THR A 27 -7.56 0.85 22.50
CA THR A 27 -7.24 0.09 23.72
C THR A 27 -5.74 0.15 24.04
N LEU A 28 -4.90 0.31 23.02
CA LEU A 28 -3.46 0.50 23.14
C LEU A 28 -3.06 1.77 22.38
N TYR A 29 -2.72 2.83 23.12
CA TYR A 29 -2.40 4.15 22.57
C TYR A 29 -0.91 4.25 22.16
N PRO A 30 -0.55 4.96 21.06
CA PRO A 30 0.84 5.16 20.66
C PRO A 30 1.68 5.90 21.71
N ASP A 31 2.90 5.43 21.95
CA ASP A 31 3.86 6.14 22.81
C ASP A 31 4.32 7.48 22.18
N GLU A 32 4.21 7.58 20.84
CA GLU A 32 4.59 8.75 20.07
C GLU A 32 3.78 8.80 18.77
N ILE A 33 3.30 9.99 18.40
CA ILE A 33 2.61 10.26 17.13
C ILE A 33 3.34 11.38 16.40
N LEU A 34 3.88 11.09 15.21
CA LEU A 34 4.59 12.04 14.37
C LEU A 34 3.70 12.41 13.18
N ILE A 35 3.20 13.63 13.13
CA ILE A 35 2.45 14.16 11.99
C ILE A 35 3.40 14.91 11.09
N ILE A 36 3.63 14.37 9.89
CA ILE A 36 4.56 14.93 8.91
C ILE A 36 3.75 15.58 7.80
N ASP A 37 3.60 16.89 7.89
CA ASP A 37 2.74 17.68 7.01
C ASP A 37 3.54 18.32 5.87
N GLY A 38 3.22 17.95 4.64
CA GLY A 38 3.76 18.54 3.41
C GLY A 38 2.96 19.74 2.89
N SER A 39 1.94 20.20 3.61
CA SER A 39 1.01 21.27 3.18
C SER A 39 1.72 22.60 2.91
N THR A 40 1.03 23.47 2.17
CA THR A 40 1.49 24.84 1.88
C THR A 40 0.71 25.90 2.68
N ASN A 41 -0.18 25.44 3.57
CA ASN A 41 -0.99 26.28 4.45
C ASN A 41 -0.98 25.72 5.88
N GLU A 42 -1.49 26.47 6.83
CA GLU A 42 -1.49 26.15 8.26
C GLU A 42 -2.78 25.45 8.73
N ALA A 43 -3.64 24.99 7.81
CA ALA A 43 -4.94 24.43 8.19
C ALA A 43 -4.84 23.17 9.05
N THR A 44 -3.81 22.34 8.85
CA THR A 44 -3.53 21.17 9.69
C THR A 44 -3.10 21.58 11.09
N GLN A 45 -2.17 22.51 11.19
CA GLN A 45 -1.70 23.04 12.47
C GLN A 45 -2.86 23.64 13.29
N PHE A 46 -3.70 24.46 12.65
CA PHE A 46 -4.86 25.06 13.28
C PHE A 46 -5.82 24.03 13.89
N ILE A 47 -6.12 22.94 13.16
CA ILE A 47 -6.99 21.86 13.67
C ILE A 47 -6.33 21.16 14.88
N LEU A 48 -5.02 20.94 14.85
CA LEU A 48 -4.31 20.29 15.96
C LEU A 48 -4.27 21.15 17.20
N GLU A 49 -4.16 22.48 17.08
CA GLU A 49 -4.18 23.42 18.19
C GLU A 49 -5.56 23.50 18.88
N GLN A 50 -6.64 23.27 18.12
CA GLN A 50 -8.01 23.23 18.66
C GLN A 50 -8.38 21.90 19.31
N ASN A 51 -7.60 20.84 19.09
CA ASN A 51 -7.88 19.49 19.59
C ASN A 51 -6.66 18.96 20.34
N HIS A 52 -6.85 18.59 21.59
CA HIS A 52 -5.76 18.08 22.43
C HIS A 52 -5.59 16.57 22.25
N PHE A 53 -4.53 16.16 21.55
CA PHE A 53 -4.11 14.77 21.43
C PHE A 53 -2.82 14.54 22.21
N GLN A 54 -2.73 13.42 22.94
CA GLN A 54 -1.53 13.06 23.68
C GLN A 54 -0.43 12.57 22.74
N ASN A 55 0.83 12.78 23.12
CA ASN A 55 2.03 12.27 22.46
C ASN A 55 2.18 12.71 20.98
N VAL A 56 1.52 13.79 20.56
CA VAL A 56 1.56 14.29 19.18
C VAL A 56 2.70 15.30 19.01
N HIS A 57 3.51 15.06 17.98
CA HIS A 57 4.54 15.97 17.48
C HIS A 57 4.23 16.33 16.03
N TYR A 58 4.02 17.62 15.77
CA TYR A 58 3.70 18.13 14.44
C TYR A 58 4.93 18.74 13.77
N PHE A 59 5.12 18.40 12.47
CA PHE A 59 6.21 18.90 11.64
C PHE A 59 5.68 19.36 10.28
N LEU A 60 5.64 20.67 10.06
CA LEU A 60 5.45 21.23 8.72
C LEU A 60 6.78 21.13 7.98
N VAL A 61 6.85 20.27 6.96
CA VAL A 61 8.12 20.02 6.26
C VAL A 61 8.39 21.03 5.16
N PRO A 62 9.65 21.47 5.00
CA PRO A 62 10.07 22.32 3.90
C PRO A 62 9.94 21.59 2.55
N LYS A 63 9.99 22.37 1.44
CA LYS A 63 9.69 21.87 0.09
C LYS A 63 10.53 20.65 -0.32
N GLU A 64 11.77 20.57 0.07
CA GLU A 64 12.70 19.46 -0.23
C GLU A 64 12.29 18.14 0.41
N HIS A 65 11.51 18.16 1.50
CA HIS A 65 10.97 16.98 2.19
C HIS A 65 9.50 16.66 1.84
N ARG A 66 8.89 17.40 0.91
CA ARG A 66 7.53 17.12 0.47
C ARG A 66 7.48 15.93 -0.49
N GLY A 67 6.42 15.12 -0.36
CA GLY A 67 6.22 13.87 -1.07
C GLY A 67 6.28 12.67 -0.14
N LEU A 68 5.44 11.66 -0.39
CA LEU A 68 5.13 10.59 0.56
C LEU A 68 6.39 9.89 1.10
N THR A 69 7.30 9.45 0.23
CA THR A 69 8.52 8.74 0.63
C THR A 69 9.48 9.61 1.42
N LYS A 70 9.60 10.88 1.05
CA LYS A 70 10.43 11.86 1.77
C LYS A 70 9.85 12.19 3.15
N GLN A 71 8.53 12.35 3.25
CA GLN A 71 7.85 12.59 4.51
C GLN A 71 8.00 11.39 5.46
N ARG A 72 7.84 10.15 4.95
CA ARG A 72 8.08 8.95 5.76
C ARG A 72 9.53 8.87 6.27
N ASN A 73 10.52 9.05 5.40
CA ASN A 73 11.92 9.07 5.81
C ASN A 73 12.22 10.19 6.82
N PHE A 74 11.59 11.36 6.66
CA PHE A 74 11.71 12.48 7.61
C PHE A 74 11.16 12.11 9.00
N GLY A 75 10.01 11.43 9.04
CA GLY A 75 9.41 10.93 10.28
C GLY A 75 10.26 9.84 10.94
N ILE A 76 10.71 8.84 10.17
CA ILE A 76 11.57 7.75 10.63
C ILE A 76 12.82 8.27 11.34
N ALA A 77 13.46 9.30 10.78
CA ALA A 77 14.67 9.90 11.37
C ALA A 77 14.41 10.60 12.73
N ARG A 78 13.14 10.78 13.13
CA ARG A 78 12.71 11.46 14.37
C ARG A 78 12.04 10.54 15.38
N VAL A 79 11.86 9.28 15.04
CA VAL A 79 11.31 8.26 15.95
C VAL A 79 12.18 8.16 17.21
N SER A 80 11.54 8.16 18.37
CA SER A 80 12.18 7.98 19.66
C SER A 80 13.08 6.74 19.67
N LYS A 81 14.25 6.85 20.34
CA LYS A 81 15.19 5.73 20.47
C LYS A 81 14.60 4.56 21.26
N ASP A 82 13.67 4.82 22.16
CA ASP A 82 13.07 3.84 23.06
C ASP A 82 11.92 3.04 22.42
N ASN A 83 11.47 3.39 21.20
CA ASN A 83 10.40 2.69 20.54
C ASN A 83 10.94 1.51 19.71
N ASP A 84 10.21 0.40 19.76
CA ASP A 84 10.56 -0.88 19.11
C ASP A 84 9.98 -1.00 17.70
N VAL A 85 8.79 -0.41 17.49
CA VAL A 85 7.98 -0.53 16.26
C VAL A 85 7.60 0.85 15.75
N VAL A 86 7.59 1.02 14.43
CA VAL A 86 7.11 2.20 13.72
C VAL A 86 5.90 1.81 12.89
N CYS A 87 4.75 2.40 13.18
CA CYS A 87 3.50 2.24 12.44
C CYS A 87 3.30 3.38 11.44
N PHE A 88 2.73 3.08 10.29
CA PHE A 88 2.34 4.05 9.27
C PHE A 88 0.85 3.93 9.00
N LEU A 89 0.14 5.06 9.04
CA LEU A 89 -1.26 5.17 8.65
C LEU A 89 -1.44 6.30 7.64
N ASP A 90 -2.29 6.08 6.64
CA ASP A 90 -2.76 7.14 5.76
C ASP A 90 -3.77 8.02 6.51
N ASP A 91 -3.76 9.31 6.23
CA ASP A 91 -4.54 10.34 6.93
C ASP A 91 -6.06 10.21 6.76
N ASP A 92 -6.53 9.32 5.86
CA ASP A 92 -7.95 9.05 5.58
C ASP A 92 -8.39 7.64 6.02
N THR A 93 -7.72 7.08 7.03
CA THR A 93 -8.12 5.83 7.69
C THR A 93 -8.85 6.08 9.01
N VAL A 94 -9.70 5.13 9.43
CA VAL A 94 -10.40 5.13 10.73
C VAL A 94 -10.28 3.73 11.33
N LEU A 95 -9.74 3.64 12.54
CA LEU A 95 -9.35 2.40 13.19
C LEU A 95 -10.52 1.74 13.95
N SER A 96 -10.54 0.41 14.01
CA SER A 96 -11.28 -0.30 15.06
C SER A 96 -10.57 -0.13 16.41
N ALA A 97 -11.30 -0.15 17.51
CA ALA A 97 -10.78 0.19 18.85
C ALA A 97 -9.57 -0.65 19.31
N ASP A 98 -9.44 -1.88 18.83
CA ASP A 98 -8.35 -2.82 19.17
C ASP A 98 -7.26 -2.94 18.09
N TYR A 99 -7.23 -2.02 17.12
CA TYR A 99 -6.33 -2.12 15.95
C TYR A 99 -4.86 -2.30 16.34
N PHE A 100 -4.31 -1.42 17.18
CA PHE A 100 -2.90 -1.49 17.57
C PHE A 100 -2.61 -2.70 18.46
N GLU A 101 -3.53 -3.08 19.33
CA GLU A 101 -3.40 -4.28 20.15
C GLU A 101 -3.27 -5.53 19.29
N GLN A 102 -4.16 -5.71 18.29
CA GLN A 102 -4.10 -6.81 17.34
C GLN A 102 -2.83 -6.77 16.49
N LEU A 103 -2.42 -5.60 16.04
CA LEU A 103 -1.21 -5.42 15.23
C LEU A 103 0.03 -5.85 16.01
N LEU A 104 0.21 -5.34 17.24
CA LEU A 104 1.40 -5.58 18.06
C LEU A 104 1.44 -6.98 18.64
N SER A 105 0.28 -7.61 18.92
CA SER A 105 0.22 -9.02 19.33
C SER A 105 0.84 -9.96 18.30
N THR A 106 0.85 -9.56 17.02
CA THR A 106 1.50 -10.33 15.96
C THR A 106 3.00 -10.42 16.13
N TYR A 107 3.67 -9.35 16.56
CA TYR A 107 5.12 -9.37 16.84
C TYR A 107 5.45 -10.25 18.05
N GLN A 108 4.55 -10.32 19.04
CA GLN A 108 4.72 -11.23 20.18
C GLN A 108 4.59 -12.68 19.75
N LYS A 109 3.64 -12.98 18.85
CA LYS A 109 3.38 -14.33 18.34
C LYS A 109 4.44 -14.79 17.34
N TYR A 110 4.97 -13.85 16.53
CA TYR A 110 5.99 -14.08 15.51
C TYR A 110 7.18 -13.13 15.74
N PRO A 111 8.13 -13.48 16.63
CA PRO A 111 9.27 -12.63 16.97
C PRO A 111 10.23 -12.37 15.79
N ASP A 112 10.17 -13.19 14.74
CA ASP A 112 10.90 -13.03 13.49
C ASP A 112 10.26 -12.05 12.49
N ALA A 113 9.05 -11.54 12.80
CA ALA A 113 8.36 -10.58 11.95
C ALA A 113 9.14 -9.27 11.87
N LEU A 114 9.58 -8.89 10.69
CA LEU A 114 10.17 -7.56 10.42
C LEU A 114 9.11 -6.49 10.17
N GLY A 115 7.94 -6.88 9.69
CA GLY A 115 6.81 -5.99 9.48
C GLY A 115 5.47 -6.69 9.60
N VAL A 116 4.46 -5.93 10.02
CA VAL A 116 3.07 -6.39 10.17
C VAL A 116 2.13 -5.36 9.56
N GLY A 117 1.20 -5.81 8.72
CA GLY A 117 0.13 -5.00 8.16
C GLY A 117 -1.20 -5.25 8.87
N GLY A 118 -2.02 -4.20 8.92
CA GLY A 118 -3.43 -4.30 9.27
C GLY A 118 -4.30 -4.61 8.05
N TYR A 119 -5.61 -4.70 8.28
CA TYR A 119 -6.61 -5.13 7.31
C TYR A 119 -7.65 -4.04 7.03
N ILE A 120 -7.78 -3.64 5.76
CA ILE A 120 -8.82 -2.70 5.33
C ILE A 120 -10.13 -3.47 5.14
N HIS A 121 -11.10 -3.20 6.01
CA HIS A 121 -12.33 -3.99 6.11
C HIS A 121 -13.41 -3.55 5.11
N ASN A 122 -13.51 -2.27 4.80
CA ASN A 122 -14.63 -1.69 4.04
C ASN A 122 -14.49 -1.74 2.51
N GLU A 123 -13.36 -2.22 1.96
CA GLU A 123 -13.12 -2.19 0.52
C GLU A 123 -13.69 -3.40 -0.23
N THR A 124 -13.91 -4.51 0.45
CA THR A 124 -14.25 -5.78 -0.21
C THR A 124 -15.27 -6.58 0.54
N LYS A 125 -16.27 -7.07 -0.19
CA LYS A 125 -17.27 -8.01 0.35
C LYS A 125 -16.76 -9.44 0.14
N TRP A 126 -16.71 -10.20 1.24
CA TRP A 126 -16.39 -11.60 1.28
C TRP A 126 -17.57 -12.41 1.76
N GLU A 127 -17.70 -13.63 1.28
CA GLU A 127 -18.69 -14.61 1.68
C GLU A 127 -17.97 -15.87 2.19
N SER A 128 -18.37 -16.38 3.36
CA SER A 128 -17.87 -17.67 3.85
C SER A 128 -18.45 -18.80 3.01
N ILE A 129 -17.61 -19.77 2.65
CA ILE A 129 -18.01 -20.96 1.88
C ILE A 129 -17.66 -22.22 2.65
N GLY A 130 -18.47 -23.27 2.47
CA GLY A 130 -18.18 -24.58 3.03
C GLY A 130 -16.96 -25.24 2.39
N THR A 131 -16.55 -26.38 2.94
CA THR A 131 -15.39 -27.16 2.51
C THR A 131 -15.48 -27.70 1.08
N ILE A 132 -16.71 -27.83 0.55
CA ILE A 132 -16.97 -28.35 -0.81
C ILE A 132 -17.58 -27.20 -1.64
N TYR A 133 -16.72 -26.39 -2.24
CA TYR A 133 -17.16 -25.30 -3.12
C TYR A 133 -16.34 -25.32 -4.42
N LYS A 134 -17.02 -25.30 -5.58
CA LYS A 134 -16.37 -25.19 -6.90
C LYS A 134 -16.44 -23.74 -7.39
N PRO A 135 -15.31 -23.01 -7.42
CA PRO A 135 -15.28 -21.62 -7.87
C PRO A 135 -15.78 -21.43 -9.29
N GLN A 136 -16.54 -20.36 -9.53
CA GLN A 136 -16.84 -19.87 -10.88
C GLN A 136 -15.65 -19.08 -11.43
N ILE A 137 -15.61 -18.87 -12.75
CA ILE A 137 -14.50 -18.14 -13.40
C ILE A 137 -14.34 -16.69 -12.90
N ASP A 138 -15.44 -16.07 -12.46
CA ASP A 138 -15.50 -14.71 -11.94
C ASP A 138 -15.43 -14.65 -10.40
N GLU A 139 -15.01 -15.74 -9.77
CA GLU A 139 -14.82 -15.80 -8.33
C GLU A 139 -13.34 -16.06 -7.97
N PHE A 140 -12.92 -15.50 -6.87
CA PHE A 140 -11.67 -15.82 -6.20
C PHE A 140 -11.99 -16.44 -4.84
N CYS A 141 -11.41 -17.62 -4.58
CA CYS A 141 -11.56 -18.36 -3.33
C CYS A 141 -10.23 -18.48 -2.62
N PHE A 142 -10.22 -18.21 -1.33
CA PHE A 142 -9.04 -18.39 -0.49
C PHE A 142 -9.46 -18.66 0.96
N ASP A 143 -8.86 -19.66 1.59
CA ASP A 143 -9.01 -20.01 3.01
C ASP A 143 -10.47 -20.09 3.51
N GLY A 144 -11.33 -20.77 2.77
CA GLY A 144 -12.75 -20.94 3.12
C GLY A 144 -13.65 -19.72 2.86
N TRP A 145 -13.16 -18.75 2.10
CA TRP A 145 -13.89 -17.56 1.72
C TRP A 145 -13.87 -17.34 0.21
N LYS A 146 -14.89 -16.68 -0.30
CA LYS A 146 -14.96 -16.26 -1.71
C LYS A 146 -15.31 -14.78 -1.85
N ARG A 147 -14.92 -14.20 -2.98
CA ARG A 147 -15.28 -12.86 -3.42
C ARG A 147 -15.40 -12.82 -4.94
N LYS A 148 -16.11 -11.84 -5.47
CA LYS A 148 -16.12 -11.57 -6.91
C LYS A 148 -14.77 -11.03 -7.38
N ASP A 149 -14.30 -11.56 -8.51
CA ASP A 149 -13.14 -11.05 -9.23
C ASP A 149 -13.53 -9.89 -10.16
N GLY A 150 -12.72 -8.86 -10.21
CA GLY A 150 -12.87 -7.83 -11.24
C GLY A 150 -12.53 -8.36 -12.64
N SER A 151 -13.07 -7.72 -13.68
CA SER A 151 -12.91 -8.12 -15.08
C SER A 151 -11.46 -8.38 -15.51
N ARG A 152 -10.51 -7.62 -14.96
CA ARG A 152 -9.05 -7.79 -15.20
C ARG A 152 -8.54 -9.18 -14.79
N PHE A 153 -9.01 -9.72 -13.68
CA PHE A 153 -8.60 -11.04 -13.20
C PHE A 153 -9.32 -12.15 -13.95
N VAL A 154 -10.62 -11.97 -14.26
CA VAL A 154 -11.38 -12.91 -15.09
C VAL A 154 -10.70 -13.08 -16.45
N LEU A 155 -10.30 -11.97 -17.08
CA LEU A 155 -9.63 -12.02 -18.37
C LEU A 155 -8.24 -12.65 -18.28
N ARG A 156 -7.47 -12.35 -17.23
CA ARG A 156 -6.18 -13.00 -16.97
C ARG A 156 -6.32 -14.50 -16.78
N LYS A 157 -7.34 -14.98 -16.04
CA LYS A 157 -7.65 -16.42 -15.91
C LYS A 157 -7.91 -17.06 -17.26
N LYS A 158 -8.78 -16.46 -18.09
CA LYS A 158 -9.10 -16.98 -19.44
C LYS A 158 -7.89 -17.07 -20.36
N LEU A 159 -6.90 -16.21 -20.19
CA LEU A 159 -5.68 -16.14 -21.01
C LEU A 159 -4.49 -16.89 -20.38
N GLY A 160 -4.67 -17.60 -19.26
CA GLY A 160 -3.57 -18.29 -18.57
C GLY A 160 -2.51 -17.34 -18.00
N LEU A 161 -2.91 -16.09 -17.67
CA LEU A 161 -2.05 -15.03 -17.14
C LEU A 161 -2.40 -14.66 -15.69
N ASP A 162 -3.19 -15.49 -15.00
CA ASP A 162 -3.50 -15.23 -13.58
C ASP A 162 -2.26 -15.44 -12.68
N SER A 163 -2.33 -14.96 -11.45
CA SER A 163 -1.25 -15.10 -10.49
C SER A 163 -1.05 -16.57 -10.11
N ASP A 164 0.20 -16.98 -10.03
CA ASP A 164 0.65 -18.31 -9.62
C ASP A 164 1.10 -18.34 -8.14
N CYS A 165 0.84 -17.28 -7.39
CA CYS A 165 1.20 -17.15 -5.99
C CYS A 165 -0.01 -16.74 -5.13
N PRO A 166 0.04 -17.00 -3.81
CA PRO A 166 -0.99 -16.57 -2.87
C PRO A 166 -1.15 -15.05 -2.83
N PRO A 167 -2.28 -14.52 -2.30
CA PRO A 167 -2.42 -13.09 -2.04
C PRO A 167 -1.30 -12.56 -1.15
N GLY A 168 -0.84 -11.34 -1.42
CA GLY A 168 0.27 -10.72 -0.72
C GLY A 168 1.66 -11.11 -1.22
N PHE A 169 1.76 -12.04 -2.17
CA PHE A 169 3.01 -12.42 -2.83
C PHE A 169 3.10 -11.92 -4.28
N SER A 170 4.31 -11.65 -4.72
CA SER A 170 4.60 -11.25 -6.11
C SER A 170 4.93 -12.44 -6.98
N SER A 171 4.27 -12.53 -8.13
CA SER A 171 4.53 -13.53 -9.16
C SER A 171 5.87 -13.26 -9.88
N LEU A 172 6.44 -14.30 -10.51
CA LEU A 172 7.64 -14.18 -11.34
C LEU A 172 7.45 -13.27 -12.57
N TYR A 173 6.22 -13.07 -13.02
CA TYR A 173 5.91 -12.33 -14.26
C TYR A 173 4.93 -11.18 -14.10
N SER A 174 4.45 -10.91 -12.87
CA SER A 174 3.57 -9.76 -12.61
C SER A 174 3.52 -9.44 -11.13
N HIS A 175 2.87 -8.33 -10.77
CA HIS A 175 2.33 -8.22 -9.42
C HIS A 175 1.21 -9.25 -9.25
N GLY A 176 1.24 -9.98 -8.16
CA GLY A 176 0.22 -10.96 -7.79
C GLY A 176 -1.10 -10.31 -7.37
N ARG A 177 -1.86 -11.01 -6.55
CA ARG A 177 -3.02 -10.44 -5.86
C ARG A 177 -2.52 -9.75 -4.59
N SER A 178 -2.93 -8.50 -4.39
CA SER A 178 -2.55 -7.72 -3.20
C SER A 178 -3.08 -8.36 -1.92
N VAL A 179 -2.62 -7.88 -0.78
CA VAL A 179 -3.13 -8.28 0.55
C VAL A 179 -4.64 -8.03 0.72
N GLY A 180 -5.26 -7.13 -0.04
CA GLY A 180 -6.72 -6.98 -0.10
C GLY A 180 -7.48 -8.19 -0.67
N PHE A 181 -6.76 -9.23 -1.14
CA PHE A 181 -7.30 -10.54 -1.49
C PHE A 181 -7.15 -11.59 -0.37
N LEU A 182 -6.76 -11.19 0.82
CA LEU A 182 -6.87 -12.01 2.02
C LEU A 182 -8.27 -11.82 2.64
N PRO A 183 -8.91 -12.88 3.16
CA PRO A 183 -10.26 -12.77 3.72
C PRO A 183 -10.25 -12.21 5.16
N PRO A 184 -11.40 -11.70 5.66
CA PRO A 184 -11.55 -11.20 7.03
C PRO A 184 -11.65 -12.36 8.05
N SER A 185 -10.74 -13.31 7.99
CA SER A 185 -10.79 -14.56 8.74
C SER A 185 -10.39 -14.44 10.22
N GLY A 186 -9.82 -13.30 10.64
CA GLY A 186 -9.17 -13.12 11.93
C GLY A 186 -7.80 -13.79 12.03
N LYS A 187 -7.30 -14.42 10.95
CA LYS A 187 -6.01 -15.10 10.92
C LYS A 187 -4.87 -14.14 10.55
N ILE A 188 -3.65 -14.59 10.84
CA ILE A 188 -2.40 -13.95 10.45
C ILE A 188 -1.83 -14.72 9.27
N TYR A 189 -1.48 -14.01 8.19
CA TYR A 189 -0.90 -14.58 6.96
C TYR A 189 0.51 -14.05 6.74
N GLU A 190 1.44 -14.94 6.38
CA GLU A 190 2.74 -14.52 5.87
C GLU A 190 2.56 -13.91 4.47
N VAL A 191 3.23 -12.78 4.19
CA VAL A 191 3.13 -12.03 2.94
C VAL A 191 4.49 -11.43 2.56
N GLU A 192 4.62 -10.95 1.33
CA GLU A 192 5.80 -10.19 0.87
C GLU A 192 5.51 -8.69 0.73
N GLN A 193 4.25 -8.29 0.78
CA GLN A 193 3.82 -6.92 0.58
C GLN A 193 2.80 -6.50 1.64
N LEU A 194 2.90 -5.27 2.07
CA LEU A 194 1.95 -4.58 2.94
C LEU A 194 1.49 -3.31 2.24
N MET A 195 0.31 -2.81 2.56
CA MET A 195 -0.13 -1.48 2.12
C MET A 195 0.58 -0.42 2.94
N GLY A 196 1.18 0.56 2.27
CA GLY A 196 2.04 1.55 2.90
C GLY A 196 1.37 2.37 4.00
N GLY A 197 0.10 2.72 3.79
CA GLY A 197 -0.71 3.45 4.77
C GLY A 197 -1.42 2.57 5.81
N VAL A 198 -1.08 1.28 5.92
CA VAL A 198 -1.67 0.31 6.88
C VAL A 198 -0.59 -0.71 7.27
N SER A 199 0.59 -0.21 7.64
CA SER A 199 1.76 -1.06 7.88
C SER A 199 2.51 -0.65 9.14
N SER A 200 3.28 -1.60 9.67
CA SER A 200 4.25 -1.36 10.73
C SER A 200 5.51 -2.18 10.48
N PHE A 201 6.63 -1.71 11.02
CA PHE A 201 7.91 -2.40 10.93
C PHE A 201 8.66 -2.29 12.25
N GLN A 202 9.45 -3.33 12.58
CA GLN A 202 10.42 -3.20 13.66
C GLN A 202 11.40 -2.06 13.33
N LYS A 203 11.69 -1.21 14.29
CA LYS A 203 12.54 -0.03 14.10
C LYS A 203 13.92 -0.37 13.51
N LYS A 204 14.49 -1.51 13.88
CA LYS A 204 15.77 -2.01 13.33
C LYS A 204 15.79 -2.14 11.80
N VAL A 205 14.62 -2.31 11.14
CA VAL A 205 14.51 -2.38 9.68
C VAL A 205 15.03 -1.09 9.04
N PHE A 206 14.81 0.05 9.68
CA PHE A 206 15.20 1.36 9.16
C PHE A 206 16.69 1.69 9.34
N GLU A 207 17.45 0.86 10.02
CA GLU A 207 18.92 0.95 10.06
C GLU A 207 19.55 0.60 8.70
N THR A 208 18.90 -0.26 7.92
CA THR A 208 19.39 -0.75 6.65
C THR A 208 18.49 -0.45 5.46
N HIS A 209 17.21 -0.09 5.70
CA HIS A 209 16.22 0.16 4.65
C HIS A 209 15.59 1.54 4.82
N GLN A 210 15.44 2.26 3.71
CA GLN A 210 14.70 3.53 3.62
C GLN A 210 13.70 3.46 2.48
N PHE A 211 12.63 4.27 2.54
CA PHE A 211 11.74 4.44 1.41
C PHE A 211 12.49 5.10 0.25
N SER A 212 12.40 4.51 -0.93
CA SER A 212 13.14 4.99 -2.10
C SER A 212 12.56 6.31 -2.62
N THR A 213 13.40 7.32 -2.74
CA THR A 213 13.04 8.62 -3.32
C THR A 213 12.79 8.56 -4.84
N TYR A 214 12.99 7.39 -5.47
CA TYR A 214 12.54 7.16 -6.85
C TYR A 214 11.02 7.37 -6.99
N PHE A 215 10.24 7.05 -5.95
CA PHE A 215 8.78 7.19 -5.91
C PHE A 215 8.35 8.56 -5.38
N GLU A 216 8.94 9.64 -5.89
CA GLU A 216 8.59 11.00 -5.48
C GLU A 216 7.14 11.39 -5.81
N GLY A 217 6.62 12.38 -5.09
CA GLY A 217 5.28 12.89 -5.26
C GLY A 217 4.22 11.96 -4.71
N TYR A 218 3.40 11.39 -5.58
CA TYR A 218 2.28 10.50 -5.20
C TYR A 218 2.72 9.16 -4.59
N GLY A 219 3.94 8.72 -4.83
CA GLY A 219 4.49 7.53 -4.20
C GLY A 219 3.98 6.18 -4.72
N LEU A 220 3.29 6.10 -5.85
CA LEU A 220 2.68 4.84 -6.35
C LEU A 220 3.68 3.67 -6.38
N TYR A 221 3.38 2.57 -5.66
CA TYR A 221 4.19 1.35 -5.47
C TYR A 221 5.45 1.52 -4.59
N GLU A 222 5.56 2.59 -3.83
CA GLU A 222 6.67 2.79 -2.88
C GLU A 222 6.68 1.73 -1.77
N ASP A 223 5.47 1.33 -1.34
CA ASP A 223 5.21 0.30 -0.36
C ASP A 223 5.65 -1.09 -0.86
N ALA A 224 5.31 -1.43 -2.10
CA ALA A 224 5.71 -2.69 -2.70
C ALA A 224 7.23 -2.78 -2.87
N ASP A 225 7.91 -1.69 -3.28
CA ASP A 225 9.37 -1.63 -3.32
C ASP A 225 9.98 -1.88 -1.94
N PHE A 226 9.52 -1.11 -0.94
CA PHE A 226 10.05 -1.20 0.41
C PHE A 226 9.85 -2.60 1.00
N CYS A 227 8.62 -3.13 0.94
CA CYS A 227 8.29 -4.45 1.46
C CYS A 227 9.09 -5.57 0.78
N LEU A 228 9.23 -5.55 -0.56
CA LEU A 228 10.00 -6.57 -1.29
C LEU A 228 11.50 -6.54 -0.94
N ARG A 229 12.06 -5.37 -0.62
CA ARG A 229 13.44 -5.28 -0.14
C ARG A 229 13.57 -5.84 1.28
N VAL A 230 12.67 -5.50 2.19
CA VAL A 230 12.63 -6.02 3.56
C VAL A 230 12.37 -7.53 3.58
N ALA A 231 11.46 -8.04 2.75
CA ALA A 231 11.14 -9.46 2.64
C ALA A 231 12.31 -10.35 2.20
N LYS A 232 13.40 -9.76 1.65
CA LYS A 232 14.66 -10.49 1.39
C LYS A 232 15.48 -10.77 2.66
N THR A 233 15.21 -10.04 3.74
CA THR A 233 15.98 -10.10 4.99
C THR A 233 15.20 -10.74 6.15
N GLY A 234 13.87 -10.90 6.01
CA GLY A 234 13.02 -11.55 7.02
C GLY A 234 11.56 -11.55 6.61
N LYS A 235 10.68 -11.92 7.53
CA LYS A 235 9.27 -12.18 7.25
C LYS A 235 8.39 -10.96 7.47
N LEU A 236 7.37 -10.84 6.64
CA LEU A 236 6.27 -9.90 6.80
C LEU A 236 4.97 -10.67 7.01
N TYR A 237 4.07 -10.11 7.82
CA TYR A 237 2.78 -10.71 8.11
C TYR A 237 1.66 -9.70 7.94
N LEU A 238 0.45 -10.19 7.62
CA LEU A 238 -0.77 -9.39 7.67
C LEU A 238 -1.72 -10.01 8.68
N ASN A 239 -2.17 -9.21 9.67
CA ASN A 239 -3.15 -9.64 10.65
C ASN A 239 -4.56 -9.15 10.24
N THR A 240 -5.43 -10.08 9.85
CA THR A 240 -6.80 -9.74 9.44
C THR A 240 -7.74 -9.43 10.61
N ALA A 241 -7.29 -9.57 11.87
CA ALA A 241 -7.98 -9.09 13.05
C ALA A 241 -7.69 -7.60 13.34
N ALA A 242 -6.53 -7.06 12.94
CA ALA A 242 -6.20 -5.64 13.04
C ALA A 242 -6.96 -4.83 11.97
N LYS A 243 -8.20 -4.44 12.24
CA LYS A 243 -9.13 -3.87 11.24
C LYS A 243 -9.16 -2.35 11.27
N LEU A 244 -9.30 -1.78 10.08
CA LEU A 244 -9.62 -0.36 9.89
C LEU A 244 -10.47 -0.15 8.64
N ASN A 245 -11.05 1.04 8.51
CA ASN A 245 -11.72 1.53 7.32
C ASN A 245 -10.84 2.56 6.61
N HIS A 246 -10.86 2.57 5.28
CA HIS A 246 -10.14 3.52 4.44
C HIS A 246 -11.15 4.26 3.53
N TYR A 247 -11.14 5.60 3.55
CA TYR A 247 -12.18 6.43 2.93
C TYR A 247 -11.76 7.11 1.62
N HIS A 248 -10.55 6.91 1.14
CA HIS A 248 -10.05 7.39 -0.16
C HIS A 248 -10.37 8.86 -0.47
N ALA A 249 -9.85 9.79 0.32
CA ALA A 249 -10.02 11.22 0.07
C ALA A 249 -9.67 11.61 -1.37
N ALA A 250 -10.53 12.42 -1.99
CA ALA A 250 -10.41 12.76 -3.42
C ALA A 250 -9.23 13.68 -3.75
N SER A 251 -8.72 14.45 -2.77
CA SER A 251 -7.61 15.38 -2.91
C SER A 251 -6.25 14.68 -3.01
N GLY A 252 -5.25 15.36 -3.59
CA GLY A 252 -3.86 14.88 -3.63
C GLY A 252 -3.57 13.87 -4.76
N ARG A 253 -4.53 13.56 -5.65
CA ARG A 253 -4.31 12.62 -6.76
C ARG A 253 -3.54 13.28 -7.91
N PRO A 254 -2.61 12.56 -8.55
CA PRO A 254 -1.84 13.09 -9.66
C PRO A 254 -2.70 13.27 -10.92
N ASN A 255 -2.20 14.03 -11.88
CA ASN A 255 -2.74 14.05 -13.24
C ASN A 255 -2.81 12.63 -13.80
N GLN A 256 -3.92 12.28 -14.47
CA GLN A 256 -4.19 10.91 -14.92
C GLN A 256 -3.16 10.39 -15.94
N PHE A 257 -2.60 11.27 -16.78
CA PHE A 257 -1.52 10.88 -17.70
C PHE A 257 -0.25 10.47 -16.93
N LEU A 258 0.16 11.28 -15.96
CA LEU A 258 1.31 10.98 -15.11
C LEU A 258 1.05 9.72 -14.29
N TYR A 259 -0.15 9.55 -13.75
CA TYR A 259 -0.56 8.34 -13.04
C TYR A 259 -0.42 7.09 -13.93
N GLY A 260 -0.96 7.13 -15.15
CA GLY A 260 -0.83 6.02 -16.11
C GLY A 260 0.64 5.68 -16.43
N LYS A 261 1.48 6.71 -16.59
CA LYS A 261 2.92 6.53 -16.79
C LYS A 261 3.59 5.88 -15.58
N MET A 262 3.24 6.31 -14.37
CA MET A 262 3.74 5.71 -13.12
C MET A 262 3.30 4.25 -12.98
N VAL A 263 2.05 3.89 -13.26
CA VAL A 263 1.55 2.51 -13.20
C VAL A 263 2.47 1.55 -13.94
N VAL A 264 2.96 1.94 -15.11
CA VAL A 264 3.81 1.05 -15.93
C VAL A 264 5.27 1.13 -15.48
N ARG A 265 5.82 2.32 -15.31
CA ARG A 265 7.26 2.49 -15.01
C ARG A 265 7.60 2.04 -13.60
N ASN A 266 6.81 2.41 -12.61
CA ASN A 266 7.00 1.98 -11.22
C ASN A 266 6.68 0.48 -11.07
N GLY A 267 5.64 -0.01 -11.79
CA GLY A 267 5.35 -1.43 -11.85
C GLY A 267 6.49 -2.26 -12.44
N TRP A 268 7.19 -1.75 -13.48
CA TRP A 268 8.41 -2.36 -14.00
C TRP A 268 9.52 -2.35 -12.95
N TYR A 269 9.77 -1.20 -12.31
CA TYR A 269 10.80 -1.07 -11.28
C TYR A 269 10.59 -2.11 -10.16
N VAL A 270 9.41 -2.14 -9.56
CA VAL A 270 9.07 -3.07 -8.46
C VAL A 270 9.17 -4.54 -8.91
N TRP A 271 8.70 -4.86 -10.11
CA TRP A 271 8.85 -6.20 -10.66
C TRP A 271 10.33 -6.60 -10.78
N ARG A 272 11.21 -5.67 -11.14
CA ARG A 272 12.68 -5.90 -11.22
C ARG A 272 13.31 -6.03 -9.84
N VAL A 273 12.84 -5.32 -8.82
CA VAL A 273 13.26 -5.49 -7.40
C VAL A 273 13.02 -6.93 -6.95
N LYS A 274 11.84 -7.51 -7.29
CA LYS A 274 11.53 -8.92 -7.01
C LYS A 274 12.32 -9.86 -7.91
N ASN A 275 12.43 -9.56 -9.19
CA ASN A 275 13.01 -10.43 -10.22
C ASN A 275 14.17 -9.72 -10.94
N PRO A 276 15.36 -9.62 -10.34
CA PRO A 276 16.49 -8.88 -10.93
C PRO A 276 17.01 -9.53 -12.22
N LYS A 277 16.87 -10.84 -12.39
CA LYS A 277 17.29 -11.60 -13.58
C LYS A 277 16.14 -12.49 -14.07
N PRO A 278 15.03 -11.91 -14.58
CA PRO A 278 13.88 -12.69 -15.01
C PRO A 278 14.18 -13.48 -16.27
N LEU A 279 13.58 -14.66 -16.42
CA LEU A 279 13.62 -15.42 -17.66
C LEU A 279 12.91 -14.63 -18.77
N TRP A 280 13.32 -14.84 -20.03
CA TRP A 280 12.71 -14.16 -21.17
C TRP A 280 11.20 -14.39 -21.28
N LYS A 281 10.72 -15.61 -20.96
CA LYS A 281 9.29 -15.97 -20.93
C LYS A 281 8.51 -15.14 -19.89
N ASP A 282 9.12 -14.83 -18.75
CA ASP A 282 8.49 -14.06 -17.70
C ASP A 282 8.46 -12.56 -18.06
N GLN A 283 9.48 -12.09 -18.78
CA GLN A 283 9.48 -10.74 -19.35
C GLN A 283 8.35 -10.59 -20.37
N TRP A 284 8.17 -11.57 -21.29
CA TRP A 284 7.09 -11.57 -22.25
C TRP A 284 5.71 -11.57 -21.58
N LYS A 285 5.51 -12.39 -20.56
CA LYS A 285 4.28 -12.40 -19.78
C LYS A 285 4.03 -11.06 -19.10
N TRP A 286 5.07 -10.43 -18.51
CA TRP A 286 4.96 -9.12 -17.92
C TRP A 286 4.48 -8.06 -18.91
N HIS A 287 5.08 -8.02 -20.11
CA HIS A 287 4.65 -7.10 -21.16
C HIS A 287 3.22 -7.41 -21.65
N ALA A 288 2.88 -8.67 -21.83
CA ALA A 288 1.54 -9.09 -22.25
C ALA A 288 0.47 -8.64 -21.24
N ILE A 289 0.71 -8.86 -19.94
CA ILE A 289 -0.21 -8.42 -18.87
C ILE A 289 -0.30 -6.90 -18.84
N THR A 290 0.81 -6.20 -18.95
CA THR A 290 0.83 -4.72 -18.93
C THR A 290 0.02 -4.14 -20.10
N LEU A 291 0.19 -4.68 -21.30
CA LEU A 291 -0.56 -4.27 -22.50
C LEU A 291 -2.05 -4.65 -22.38
N LEU A 292 -2.36 -5.85 -21.89
CA LEU A 292 -3.74 -6.28 -21.61
C LEU A 292 -4.45 -5.33 -20.65
N LEU A 293 -3.82 -4.98 -19.53
CA LEU A 293 -4.38 -4.05 -18.54
C LEU A 293 -4.52 -2.63 -19.11
N THR A 294 -3.61 -2.23 -19.98
CA THR A 294 -3.69 -0.96 -20.70
C THR A 294 -4.85 -0.94 -21.69
N PHE A 295 -5.06 -2.04 -22.43
CA PHE A 295 -6.19 -2.20 -23.33
C PHE A 295 -7.53 -2.19 -22.59
N ILE A 296 -7.64 -2.91 -21.46
CA ILE A 296 -8.84 -2.86 -20.60
C ILE A 296 -9.10 -1.42 -20.14
N ARG A 297 -8.06 -0.69 -19.73
CA ARG A 297 -8.21 0.72 -19.32
C ARG A 297 -8.68 1.58 -20.48
N PHE A 298 -8.14 1.37 -21.66
CA PHE A 298 -8.57 2.09 -22.86
C PHE A 298 -10.04 1.78 -23.23
N SER A 299 -10.45 0.52 -23.22
CA SER A 299 -11.85 0.13 -23.51
C SER A 299 -12.85 0.68 -22.50
N ASN A 300 -12.45 0.87 -21.25
CA ASN A 300 -13.28 1.53 -20.24
C ASN A 300 -13.61 3.00 -20.59
N THR A 301 -12.92 3.63 -21.54
CA THR A 301 -13.27 4.97 -22.06
C THR A 301 -14.69 5.01 -22.62
N PHE A 302 -15.16 3.91 -23.19
CA PHE A 302 -16.49 3.84 -23.79
C PHE A 302 -17.62 3.63 -22.79
N THR A 303 -17.31 3.08 -21.61
CA THR A 303 -18.30 2.70 -20.58
C THR A 303 -18.25 3.58 -19.32
N SER A 304 -17.16 4.34 -19.10
CA SER A 304 -16.99 5.16 -17.92
C SER A 304 -17.66 6.52 -18.01
N ASN A 305 -18.20 7.01 -16.91
CA ASN A 305 -18.66 8.41 -16.78
C ASN A 305 -17.48 9.41 -16.80
N GLN A 306 -16.25 8.97 -16.54
CA GLN A 306 -15.04 9.78 -16.52
C GLN A 306 -14.16 9.53 -17.76
N ARG A 307 -14.76 9.53 -18.96
CA ARG A 307 -14.11 9.13 -20.22
C ARG A 307 -12.76 9.81 -20.44
N LYS A 308 -12.67 11.13 -20.27
CA LYS A 308 -11.43 11.90 -20.47
C LYS A 308 -10.32 11.43 -19.53
N ALA A 309 -10.61 11.23 -18.26
CA ALA A 309 -9.65 10.78 -17.26
C ALA A 309 -9.12 9.37 -17.59
N VAL A 310 -10.04 8.45 -17.92
CA VAL A 310 -9.73 7.06 -18.28
C VAL A 310 -8.87 6.98 -19.56
N PHE A 311 -9.23 7.72 -20.60
CA PHE A 311 -8.47 7.81 -21.84
C PHE A 311 -7.07 8.39 -21.61
N THR A 312 -6.98 9.49 -20.85
CA THR A 312 -5.71 10.16 -20.54
C THR A 312 -4.77 9.23 -19.76
N GLU A 313 -5.30 8.44 -18.81
CA GLU A 313 -4.52 7.42 -18.09
C GLU A 313 -4.03 6.31 -19.04
N ALA A 314 -4.89 5.82 -19.96
CA ALA A 314 -4.49 4.81 -20.92
C ALA A 314 -3.35 5.31 -21.83
N CYS A 315 -3.42 6.55 -22.30
CA CYS A 315 -2.33 7.20 -23.05
C CYS A 315 -1.03 7.26 -22.21
N GLY A 316 -1.14 7.64 -20.93
CA GLY A 316 0.00 7.64 -20.01
C GLY A 316 0.64 6.25 -19.87
N ARG A 317 -0.16 5.18 -19.78
CA ARG A 317 0.33 3.79 -19.73
C ARG A 317 1.07 3.40 -21.00
N ILE A 318 0.54 3.74 -22.18
CA ILE A 318 1.19 3.48 -23.48
C ILE A 318 2.56 4.16 -23.54
N ILE A 319 2.61 5.46 -23.24
CA ILE A 319 3.87 6.22 -23.25
C ILE A 319 4.84 5.70 -22.17
N GLY A 320 4.33 5.32 -20.99
CA GLY A 320 5.10 4.64 -19.97
C GLY A 320 5.75 3.35 -20.50
N TRP A 321 5.00 2.52 -21.19
CA TRP A 321 5.46 1.26 -21.77
C TRP A 321 6.51 1.49 -22.88
N TRP A 322 6.26 2.39 -23.83
CA TRP A 322 7.23 2.76 -24.86
C TRP A 322 8.54 3.29 -24.24
N SER A 323 8.44 4.08 -23.20
CA SER A 323 9.63 4.64 -22.54
C SER A 323 10.56 3.57 -21.93
N LEU A 324 10.05 2.37 -21.62
CA LEU A 324 10.86 1.25 -21.13
C LEU A 324 11.84 0.71 -22.17
N ILE A 325 11.61 0.97 -23.48
CA ILE A 325 12.52 0.55 -24.55
C ILE A 325 13.83 1.36 -24.46
N PHE A 326 13.71 2.68 -24.25
CA PHE A 326 14.85 3.61 -24.33
C PHE A 326 15.39 4.03 -22.97
N ASN A 327 14.52 4.04 -21.94
CA ASN A 327 14.87 4.56 -20.61
C ASN A 327 14.19 3.73 -19.51
N LYS A 328 14.72 2.54 -19.25
CA LYS A 328 14.26 1.70 -18.16
C LYS A 328 14.61 2.33 -16.82
N PRO A 329 13.69 2.31 -15.83
CA PRO A 329 14.04 2.66 -14.46
C PRO A 329 15.21 1.78 -13.97
N LYS A 330 16.20 2.42 -13.36
CA LYS A 330 17.30 1.70 -12.72
C LYS A 330 17.01 1.58 -11.23
N GLU A 331 17.19 0.39 -10.68
CA GLU A 331 17.20 0.21 -9.23
C GLU A 331 18.34 1.09 -8.68
N LYS A 332 18.00 2.02 -7.78
CA LYS A 332 19.01 2.62 -6.91
C LYS A 332 19.23 1.61 -5.78
N GLN A 333 20.41 1.00 -5.76
CA GLN A 333 20.87 0.16 -4.66
C GLN A 333 21.00 0.99 -3.40
#